data_31dab6ba5eb43aa9bbc2f9835534d17d
#
_entry.id   31dab6ba5eb43aa9bbc2f9835534d17d
#
_cell.length_a   1.000
_cell.length_b   1.000
_cell.length_c   1.000
_cell.angle_alpha   90.00
_cell.angle_beta   90.00
_cell.angle_gamma   90.00
#
_symmetry.space_group_name_H-M   'P 1'
#
loop_
_entity.id
_entity.type
_entity.pdbx_description
1 polymer ?
#
loop_
_entity_poly.entity_id
_entity_poly.type
_entity_poly.pdbx_seq_one_letter_code
_entity_poly.pdbx_strand_id
1 'polypeptide(L)'
;MLEELHQIGDVLSDRYRIVSVLGRGGMATTYGAVDFANNQDVAIKVLSLRQSSEWKAIELFEREAKVLAGLNHPQIPKYLDYFHVDLENDRRFYLVQELIEGNSLAAIAEHGQESLNETEVQEIAKQILNVLCYLHELTPPVIHRDIKPQNLIRRTNGAIAIVDFGAVQDVYRNTVTGGSTFVGTYGYMAPEQFCGQASCASDIYGLGATLLFLLTHHSPAELPQTRMKIDVRACTNISTEFANWLDQTLEPATEDRFSSARIALETLTGDRPSQNTTYSPINDYITNLNISGGLENTRKLKPLDTRIQMERTSERLTFKIPSLGYRPITWVFGVLAGGIYWGLAKFILPYLNTWRILSQVGLGFVAFVVGLMSLMCALLFVYALIGNVLIEMDRQTFRIAWHLFGIRIGRERGVLVPSSETQKGIFEAS
;
A
#
# COMPACT_ATOMS: atom_id res chain seq x y z
N MET A 1 -9.09 -8.87 23.68
CA MET A 1 -10.42 -8.58 23.08
C MET A 1 -10.60 -7.06 23.14
N LEU A 2 -10.94 -6.41 22.03
CA LEU A 2 -11.31 -5.00 22.02
C LEU A 2 -12.58 -4.84 22.86
N GLU A 3 -12.55 -3.89 23.79
CA GLU A 3 -13.70 -3.59 24.67
C GLU A 3 -14.85 -3.06 23.79
N GLU A 4 -16.05 -3.47 24.07
CA GLU A 4 -17.26 -3.02 23.36
C GLU A 4 -17.47 -1.53 23.63
N LEU A 5 -17.44 -0.69 22.59
CA LEU A 5 -17.54 0.77 22.74
C LEU A 5 -18.97 1.21 23.07
N HIS A 6 -19.96 0.50 22.51
CA HIS A 6 -21.39 0.74 22.69
C HIS A 6 -22.16 -0.57 22.76
N GLN A 7 -23.27 -0.56 23.53
CA GLN A 7 -24.21 -1.66 23.63
C GLN A 7 -25.46 -1.38 22.78
N ILE A 8 -26.18 -2.44 22.44
CA ILE A 8 -27.50 -2.32 21.78
C ILE A 8 -28.43 -1.57 22.73
N GLY A 9 -29.09 -0.53 22.22
CA GLY A 9 -29.95 0.37 22.97
C GLY A 9 -29.30 1.70 23.36
N ASP A 10 -27.96 1.82 23.30
CA ASP A 10 -27.28 3.09 23.56
C ASP A 10 -27.76 4.18 22.58
N VAL A 11 -27.90 5.41 23.12
CA VAL A 11 -28.26 6.57 22.30
C VAL A 11 -27.07 7.52 22.22
N LEU A 12 -26.63 7.79 20.98
CA LEU A 12 -25.52 8.67 20.68
C LEU A 12 -26.01 10.06 20.30
N SER A 13 -25.44 11.09 20.94
CA SER A 13 -25.78 12.51 20.69
C SER A 13 -27.29 12.79 20.66
N ASP A 14 -28.07 12.13 21.54
CA ASP A 14 -29.54 12.23 21.65
C ASP A 14 -30.28 11.95 20.33
N ARG A 15 -29.62 11.35 19.33
CA ARG A 15 -30.15 11.19 17.99
C ARG A 15 -30.08 9.76 17.44
N TYR A 16 -29.01 9.04 17.67
CA TYR A 16 -28.76 7.75 17.02
C TYR A 16 -28.87 6.61 18.04
N ARG A 17 -29.86 5.73 17.93
CA ARG A 17 -29.98 4.54 18.77
C ARG A 17 -29.34 3.34 18.13
N ILE A 18 -28.33 2.77 18.80
CA ILE A 18 -27.66 1.53 18.36
C ILE A 18 -28.64 0.37 18.38
N VAL A 19 -28.74 -0.37 17.29
CA VAL A 19 -29.62 -1.54 17.13
C VAL A 19 -28.86 -2.84 16.85
N SER A 20 -27.66 -2.76 16.29
CA SER A 20 -26.86 -3.93 15.97
C SER A 20 -25.37 -3.60 15.86
N VAL A 21 -24.52 -4.63 15.90
CA VAL A 21 -23.09 -4.54 15.51
C VAL A 21 -22.98 -5.11 14.10
N LEU A 22 -22.53 -4.29 13.14
CA LEU A 22 -22.38 -4.69 11.74
C LEU A 22 -21.02 -5.31 11.47
N GLY A 23 -19.96 -4.85 12.15
CA GLY A 23 -18.61 -5.37 11.98
C GLY A 23 -17.60 -4.76 12.94
N ARG A 24 -16.50 -5.49 13.17
CA ARG A 24 -15.37 -5.04 13.99
C ARG A 24 -14.12 -5.09 13.13
N GLY A 25 -13.55 -3.93 12.84
CA GLY A 25 -12.27 -3.80 12.13
C GLY A 25 -11.10 -3.62 13.09
N GLY A 26 -9.88 -3.57 12.54
CA GLY A 26 -8.67 -3.41 13.35
C GLY A 26 -8.59 -2.07 14.10
N MET A 27 -9.24 -1.01 13.61
CA MET A 27 -9.17 0.35 14.19
C MET A 27 -10.53 0.89 14.62
N ALA A 28 -11.64 0.40 14.06
CA ALA A 28 -12.96 0.94 14.29
C ALA A 28 -14.01 -0.18 14.35
N THR A 29 -15.12 0.10 15.02
CA THR A 29 -16.31 -0.77 15.05
C THR A 29 -17.45 -0.08 14.32
N THR A 30 -18.18 -0.81 13.47
CA THR A 30 -19.35 -0.31 12.75
C THR A 30 -20.61 -0.87 13.37
N TYR A 31 -21.55 0.03 13.67
CA TYR A 31 -22.85 -0.27 14.27
C TYR A 31 -23.97 0.08 13.30
N GLY A 32 -25.05 -0.70 13.33
CA GLY A 32 -26.34 -0.29 12.79
C GLY A 32 -27.10 0.52 13.84
N ALA A 33 -27.69 1.62 13.44
CA ALA A 33 -28.44 2.51 14.32
C ALA A 33 -29.67 3.07 13.62
N VAL A 34 -30.65 3.55 14.42
CA VAL A 34 -31.81 4.30 13.94
C VAL A 34 -31.60 5.77 14.23
N ASP A 35 -31.69 6.63 13.22
CA ASP A 35 -31.70 8.09 13.35
C ASP A 35 -33.08 8.59 13.76
N PHE A 36 -33.25 9.11 14.97
CA PHE A 36 -34.53 9.63 15.48
C PHE A 36 -35.05 10.87 14.74
N ALA A 37 -34.17 11.59 14.01
CA ALA A 37 -34.59 12.78 13.29
C ALA A 37 -35.51 12.47 12.09
N ASN A 38 -35.31 11.31 11.44
CA ASN A 38 -36.03 10.91 10.25
C ASN A 38 -36.50 9.45 10.26
N ASN A 39 -36.26 8.73 11.32
CA ASN A 39 -36.56 7.30 11.51
C ASN A 39 -35.93 6.40 10.43
N GLN A 40 -34.74 6.77 9.95
CA GLN A 40 -33.97 5.98 8.97
C GLN A 40 -32.89 5.13 9.64
N ASP A 41 -32.66 3.96 9.07
CA ASP A 41 -31.54 3.11 9.45
C ASP A 41 -30.23 3.67 8.87
N VAL A 42 -29.21 3.74 9.72
CA VAL A 42 -27.88 4.27 9.39
C VAL A 42 -26.78 3.35 9.84
N ALA A 43 -25.63 3.40 9.19
CA ALA A 43 -24.41 2.77 9.66
C ALA A 43 -23.52 3.80 10.34
N ILE A 44 -23.02 3.49 11.54
CA ILE A 44 -22.15 4.37 12.33
C ILE A 44 -20.83 3.66 12.58
N LYS A 45 -19.77 4.16 11.98
CA LYS A 45 -18.40 3.72 12.22
C LYS A 45 -17.82 4.52 13.39
N VAL A 46 -17.25 3.84 14.39
CA VAL A 46 -16.77 4.44 15.63
C VAL A 46 -15.30 4.14 15.83
N LEU A 47 -14.48 5.17 15.97
CA LEU A 47 -13.06 5.10 16.33
C LEU A 47 -12.86 5.62 17.75
N SER A 48 -12.21 4.84 18.64
CA SER A 48 -11.81 5.24 19.99
C SER A 48 -10.31 5.51 20.05
N LEU A 49 -9.92 6.66 20.57
CA LEU A 49 -8.51 7.00 20.81
C LEU A 49 -7.86 6.13 21.87
N ARG A 50 -8.62 5.70 22.87
CA ARG A 50 -8.11 4.81 23.91
C ARG A 50 -7.72 3.44 23.37
N GLN A 51 -8.44 2.95 22.35
CA GLN A 51 -8.17 1.66 21.71
C GLN A 51 -7.15 1.77 20.57
N SER A 52 -7.00 2.94 19.98
CA SER A 52 -6.06 3.21 18.91
C SER A 52 -4.94 4.12 19.42
N SER A 53 -3.79 3.53 19.75
CA SER A 53 -2.62 4.28 20.22
C SER A 53 -1.95 5.14 19.14
N GLU A 54 -2.45 5.11 17.91
CA GLU A 54 -1.82 5.75 16.75
C GLU A 54 -2.61 6.97 16.28
N TRP A 55 -1.98 8.15 16.33
CA TRP A 55 -2.49 9.39 15.73
C TRP A 55 -2.89 9.24 14.26
N LYS A 56 -2.25 8.31 13.57
CA LYS A 56 -2.52 7.97 12.17
C LYS A 56 -3.93 7.40 11.93
N ALA A 57 -4.51 6.70 12.90
CA ALA A 57 -5.87 6.18 12.79
C ALA A 57 -6.91 7.30 12.67
N ILE A 58 -6.70 8.41 13.42
CA ILE A 58 -7.58 9.59 13.31
C ILE A 58 -7.48 10.22 11.93
N GLU A 59 -6.25 10.41 11.43
CA GLU A 59 -6.04 11.00 10.12
C GLU A 59 -6.72 10.18 9.01
N LEU A 60 -6.65 8.85 9.08
CA LEU A 60 -7.31 7.95 8.14
C LEU A 60 -8.83 8.03 8.26
N PHE A 61 -9.35 8.05 9.48
CA PHE A 61 -10.78 8.14 9.76
C PHE A 61 -11.40 9.47 9.29
N GLU A 62 -10.73 10.60 9.56
CA GLU A 62 -11.14 11.91 9.05
C GLU A 62 -11.07 11.99 7.52
N ARG A 63 -10.06 11.34 6.93
CA ARG A 63 -9.92 11.25 5.47
C ARG A 63 -11.08 10.48 4.85
N GLU A 64 -11.43 9.33 5.43
CA GLU A 64 -12.59 8.54 5.01
C GLU A 64 -13.86 9.39 5.00
N ALA A 65 -14.13 10.13 6.08
CA ALA A 65 -15.29 11.01 6.18
C ALA A 65 -15.29 12.11 5.10
N LYS A 66 -14.12 12.76 4.87
CA LYS A 66 -13.98 13.81 3.84
C LYS A 66 -14.16 13.28 2.43
N VAL A 67 -13.60 12.10 2.13
CA VAL A 67 -13.75 11.48 0.81
C VAL A 67 -15.20 11.11 0.60
N LEU A 68 -15.81 10.38 1.54
CA LEU A 68 -17.19 9.95 1.43
C LEU A 68 -18.16 11.13 1.27
N ALA A 69 -17.94 12.25 1.97
CA ALA A 69 -18.73 13.48 1.83
C ALA A 69 -18.66 14.11 0.42
N GLY A 70 -17.59 13.84 -0.33
CA GLY A 70 -17.42 14.30 -1.72
C GLY A 70 -17.98 13.34 -2.78
N LEU A 71 -18.36 12.12 -2.41
CA LEU A 71 -18.84 11.12 -3.35
C LEU A 71 -20.37 11.16 -3.51
N ASN A 72 -20.83 11.00 -4.76
CA ASN A 72 -22.25 10.88 -5.09
C ASN A 72 -22.46 9.79 -6.14
N HIS A 73 -22.68 8.57 -5.70
CA HIS A 73 -22.91 7.42 -6.58
C HIS A 73 -23.92 6.45 -5.93
N PRO A 74 -24.90 5.87 -6.68
CA PRO A 74 -25.94 5.02 -6.09
C PRO A 74 -25.43 3.73 -5.43
N GLN A 75 -24.25 3.28 -5.80
CA GLN A 75 -23.61 2.08 -5.25
C GLN A 75 -22.52 2.40 -4.22
N ILE A 76 -22.50 3.64 -3.69
CA ILE A 76 -21.63 4.09 -2.59
C ILE A 76 -22.53 4.64 -1.49
N PRO A 77 -22.31 4.29 -0.20
CA PRO A 77 -23.08 4.85 0.91
C PRO A 77 -23.02 6.37 0.93
N LYS A 78 -24.14 7.03 1.14
CA LYS A 78 -24.18 8.49 1.31
C LYS A 78 -23.56 8.84 2.67
N TYR A 79 -22.69 9.85 2.68
CA TYR A 79 -22.28 10.52 3.91
C TYR A 79 -23.47 11.23 4.54
N LEU A 80 -23.68 11.09 5.85
CA LEU A 80 -24.79 11.72 6.57
C LEU A 80 -24.30 12.69 7.64
N ASP A 81 -23.31 12.29 8.47
CA ASP A 81 -22.83 13.11 9.58
C ASP A 81 -21.42 12.69 10.01
N TYR A 82 -20.71 13.61 10.69
CA TYR A 82 -19.43 13.33 11.33
C TYR A 82 -19.28 14.17 12.60
N PHE A 83 -19.06 13.54 13.74
CA PHE A 83 -18.89 14.21 15.01
C PHE A 83 -17.92 13.47 15.94
N HIS A 84 -17.56 14.10 17.05
CA HIS A 84 -16.78 13.44 18.09
C HIS A 84 -17.42 13.70 19.46
N VAL A 85 -17.13 12.81 20.40
CA VAL A 85 -17.55 12.92 21.80
C VAL A 85 -16.32 12.77 22.69
N ASP A 86 -16.10 13.75 23.55
CA ASP A 86 -15.08 13.72 24.58
C ASP A 86 -15.63 13.05 25.84
N LEU A 87 -14.98 11.95 26.23
CA LEU A 87 -15.23 11.23 27.47
C LEU A 87 -14.06 11.48 28.44
N GLU A 88 -14.25 11.19 29.73
CA GLU A 88 -13.22 11.43 30.76
C GLU A 88 -11.86 10.80 30.42
N ASN A 89 -11.84 9.61 29.86
CA ASN A 89 -10.62 8.87 29.52
C ASN A 89 -10.54 8.41 28.04
N ASP A 90 -11.38 8.97 27.15
CA ASP A 90 -11.43 8.59 25.73
C ASP A 90 -12.00 9.74 24.88
N ARG A 91 -11.57 9.84 23.64
CA ARG A 91 -12.26 10.61 22.60
C ARG A 91 -12.69 9.66 21.51
N ARG A 92 -13.98 9.71 21.17
CA ARG A 92 -14.55 8.85 20.14
C ARG A 92 -15.00 9.69 18.96
N PHE A 93 -14.64 9.22 17.75
CA PHE A 93 -15.05 9.81 16.48
C PHE A 93 -16.10 8.94 15.85
N TYR A 94 -17.10 9.56 15.25
CA TYR A 94 -18.27 8.92 14.66
C TYR A 94 -18.44 9.38 13.22
N LEU A 95 -18.48 8.42 12.29
CA LEU A 95 -18.84 8.64 10.90
C LEU A 95 -20.18 7.96 10.67
N VAL A 96 -21.21 8.76 10.35
CA VAL A 96 -22.57 8.31 10.05
C VAL A 96 -22.77 8.30 8.55
N GLN A 97 -23.23 7.18 8.03
CA GLN A 97 -23.47 6.97 6.60
C GLN A 97 -24.73 6.17 6.37
N GLU A 98 -25.23 6.16 5.12
CA GLU A 98 -26.34 5.32 4.68
C GLU A 98 -26.04 3.85 5.04
N LEU A 99 -27.02 3.18 5.66
CA LEU A 99 -26.96 1.74 5.84
C LEU A 99 -27.26 1.06 4.50
N ILE A 100 -26.31 0.30 3.98
CA ILE A 100 -26.53 -0.52 2.80
C ILE A 100 -27.12 -1.86 3.24
N GLU A 101 -28.41 -2.04 2.94
CA GLU A 101 -29.10 -3.30 3.22
C GLU A 101 -28.65 -4.40 2.25
N GLY A 102 -28.30 -5.57 2.79
CA GLY A 102 -27.85 -6.72 2.02
C GLY A 102 -26.80 -7.55 2.74
N ASN A 103 -26.25 -8.53 2.03
CA ASN A 103 -25.18 -9.38 2.53
C ASN A 103 -23.86 -9.08 1.81
N SER A 104 -22.76 -9.14 2.53
CA SER A 104 -21.44 -9.05 1.89
C SER A 104 -21.24 -10.24 0.95
N LEU A 105 -20.44 -10.04 -0.11
CA LEU A 105 -20.07 -11.14 -1.00
C LEU A 105 -19.28 -12.23 -0.25
N ALA A 106 -18.59 -11.88 0.82
CA ALA A 106 -17.96 -12.86 1.71
C ALA A 106 -19.00 -13.73 2.40
N ALA A 107 -20.02 -13.14 3.03
CA ALA A 107 -21.10 -13.88 3.70
C ALA A 107 -21.90 -14.74 2.71
N ILE A 108 -22.12 -14.27 1.49
CA ILE A 108 -22.79 -15.04 0.43
C ILE A 108 -21.96 -16.27 0.05
N ALA A 109 -20.64 -16.10 -0.12
CA ALA A 109 -19.74 -17.20 -0.45
C ALA A 109 -19.59 -18.22 0.70
N GLU A 110 -19.59 -17.77 1.95
CA GLU A 110 -19.47 -18.64 3.13
C GLU A 110 -20.75 -19.43 3.44
N HIS A 111 -21.92 -18.82 3.22
CA HIS A 111 -23.23 -19.43 3.56
C HIS A 111 -23.97 -20.00 2.33
N GLY A 112 -23.49 -19.69 1.13
CA GLY A 112 -24.06 -20.19 -0.13
C GLY A 112 -23.80 -21.69 -0.29
N GLN A 113 -24.85 -22.48 -0.54
CA GLN A 113 -24.72 -23.91 -0.85
C GLN A 113 -24.22 -24.15 -2.28
N GLU A 114 -24.23 -23.12 -3.14
CA GLU A 114 -23.81 -23.19 -4.53
C GLU A 114 -22.79 -22.07 -4.82
N SER A 115 -21.71 -22.40 -5.54
CA SER A 115 -20.77 -21.44 -6.06
C SER A 115 -21.43 -20.57 -7.11
N LEU A 116 -21.13 -19.27 -7.12
CA LEU A 116 -21.58 -18.37 -8.16
C LEU A 116 -21.04 -18.84 -9.51
N ASN A 117 -21.88 -18.88 -10.52
CA ASN A 117 -21.45 -19.24 -11.87
C ASN A 117 -20.68 -18.09 -12.54
N GLU A 118 -19.99 -18.40 -13.64
CA GLU A 118 -19.18 -17.44 -14.40
C GLU A 118 -19.97 -16.18 -14.78
N THR A 119 -21.20 -16.33 -15.26
CA THR A 119 -22.04 -15.22 -15.70
C THR A 119 -22.39 -14.28 -14.56
N GLU A 120 -22.71 -14.82 -13.39
CA GLU A 120 -23.00 -14.02 -12.19
C GLU A 120 -21.76 -13.26 -11.73
N VAL A 121 -20.57 -13.92 -11.74
CA VAL A 121 -19.31 -13.29 -11.36
C VAL A 121 -18.92 -12.19 -12.35
N GLN A 122 -19.14 -12.38 -13.66
CA GLN A 122 -18.93 -11.35 -14.68
C GLN A 122 -19.87 -10.15 -14.46
N GLU A 123 -21.14 -10.38 -14.09
CA GLU A 123 -22.08 -9.30 -13.82
C GLU A 123 -21.69 -8.50 -12.56
N ILE A 124 -21.22 -9.18 -11.51
CA ILE A 124 -20.62 -8.54 -10.34
C ILE A 124 -19.41 -7.69 -10.74
N ALA A 125 -18.52 -8.24 -11.57
CA ALA A 125 -17.34 -7.52 -12.07
C ALA A 125 -17.70 -6.23 -12.80
N LYS A 126 -18.70 -6.26 -13.71
CA LYS A 126 -19.18 -5.08 -14.45
C LYS A 126 -19.69 -3.99 -13.49
N GLN A 127 -20.48 -4.37 -12.49
CA GLN A 127 -21.03 -3.43 -11.53
C GLN A 127 -19.92 -2.74 -10.72
N ILE A 128 -18.93 -3.52 -10.22
CA ILE A 128 -17.81 -2.96 -9.47
C ILE A 128 -16.94 -2.07 -10.36
N LEU A 129 -16.67 -2.48 -11.61
CA LEU A 129 -15.91 -1.68 -12.56
C LEU A 129 -16.59 -0.34 -12.88
N ASN A 130 -17.93 -0.28 -12.96
CA ASN A 130 -18.66 0.98 -13.12
C ASN A 130 -18.40 1.94 -11.96
N VAL A 131 -18.39 1.44 -10.71
CA VAL A 131 -18.05 2.27 -9.54
C VAL A 131 -16.58 2.69 -9.58
N LEU A 132 -15.66 1.79 -9.94
CA LEU A 132 -14.24 2.13 -10.06
C LEU A 132 -13.99 3.15 -11.18
N CYS A 133 -14.72 3.08 -12.32
CA CYS A 133 -14.64 4.13 -13.34
C CYS A 133 -15.02 5.50 -12.76
N TYR A 134 -16.12 5.58 -12.01
CA TYR A 134 -16.51 6.82 -11.34
C TYR A 134 -15.42 7.33 -10.39
N LEU A 135 -14.87 6.47 -9.51
CA LEU A 135 -13.85 6.86 -8.53
C LEU A 135 -12.55 7.32 -9.19
N HIS A 136 -12.09 6.58 -10.20
CA HIS A 136 -10.83 6.83 -10.88
C HIS A 136 -10.86 8.03 -11.84
N GLU A 137 -12.05 8.45 -12.30
CA GLU A 137 -12.24 9.63 -13.17
C GLU A 137 -12.42 10.94 -12.38
N LEU A 138 -12.53 10.87 -11.05
CA LEU A 138 -12.55 12.07 -10.20
C LEU A 138 -11.21 12.83 -10.30
N THR A 139 -11.24 14.10 -9.95
CA THR A 139 -10.03 14.93 -9.90
C THR A 139 -9.87 15.54 -8.50
N PRO A 140 -8.92 15.06 -7.70
CA PRO A 140 -7.99 13.94 -7.94
C PRO A 140 -8.70 12.58 -7.97
N PRO A 141 -8.11 11.55 -8.63
CA PRO A 141 -8.63 10.20 -8.58
C PRO A 141 -8.70 9.65 -7.16
N VAL A 142 -9.79 8.95 -6.87
CA VAL A 142 -9.98 8.25 -5.58
C VAL A 142 -9.65 6.77 -5.78
N ILE A 143 -8.66 6.27 -5.06
CA ILE A 143 -8.24 4.87 -5.06
C ILE A 143 -8.76 4.22 -3.79
N HIS A 144 -9.54 3.14 -3.89
CA HIS A 144 -10.19 2.48 -2.75
C HIS A 144 -9.20 1.69 -1.89
N ARG A 145 -8.27 0.94 -2.50
CA ARG A 145 -7.16 0.17 -1.90
C ARG A 145 -7.55 -1.07 -1.10
N ASP A 146 -8.82 -1.31 -0.85
CA ASP A 146 -9.29 -2.46 -0.07
C ASP A 146 -10.55 -3.08 -0.71
N ILE A 147 -10.49 -3.31 -2.04
CA ILE A 147 -11.53 -4.05 -2.77
C ILE A 147 -11.40 -5.52 -2.39
N LYS A 148 -12.39 -6.03 -1.63
CA LYS A 148 -12.46 -7.41 -1.15
C LYS A 148 -13.91 -7.82 -0.89
N PRO A 149 -14.23 -9.12 -0.80
CA PRO A 149 -15.61 -9.61 -0.66
C PRO A 149 -16.36 -9.05 0.55
N GLN A 150 -15.66 -8.73 1.66
CA GLN A 150 -16.25 -8.16 2.87
C GLN A 150 -16.78 -6.73 2.65
N ASN A 151 -16.14 -5.97 1.75
CA ASN A 151 -16.46 -4.57 1.47
C ASN A 151 -17.42 -4.38 0.29
N LEU A 152 -17.96 -5.46 -0.25
CA LEU A 152 -18.89 -5.49 -1.37
C LEU A 152 -20.23 -6.07 -0.91
N ILE A 153 -21.25 -5.23 -0.83
CA ILE A 153 -22.58 -5.62 -0.35
C ILE A 153 -23.51 -5.84 -1.53
N ARG A 154 -24.08 -7.04 -1.65
CA ARG A 154 -25.13 -7.34 -2.61
C ARG A 154 -26.46 -6.98 -1.99
N ARG A 155 -27.11 -5.96 -2.52
CA ARG A 155 -28.46 -5.51 -2.12
C ARG A 155 -29.50 -6.56 -2.55
N THR A 156 -30.70 -6.50 -1.98
CA THR A 156 -31.83 -7.40 -2.32
C THR A 156 -32.27 -7.31 -3.79
N ASN A 157 -32.05 -6.16 -4.44
CA ASN A 157 -32.29 -5.97 -5.87
C ASN A 157 -31.16 -6.44 -6.78
N GLY A 158 -30.11 -7.08 -6.23
CA GLY A 158 -28.95 -7.58 -6.95
C GLY A 158 -27.85 -6.54 -7.23
N ALA A 159 -28.05 -5.27 -6.90
CA ALA A 159 -27.03 -4.24 -7.06
C ALA A 159 -25.88 -4.43 -6.05
N ILE A 160 -24.64 -4.25 -6.52
CA ILE A 160 -23.44 -4.31 -5.66
C ILE A 160 -23.09 -2.90 -5.19
N ALA A 161 -22.97 -2.70 -3.89
CA ALA A 161 -22.46 -1.47 -3.30
C ALA A 161 -21.06 -1.69 -2.73
N ILE A 162 -20.19 -0.67 -2.87
CA ILE A 162 -18.83 -0.65 -2.30
C ILE A 162 -18.88 0.14 -1.00
N VAL A 163 -18.45 -0.47 0.10
CA VAL A 163 -18.41 0.13 1.44
C VAL A 163 -16.99 0.17 1.99
N ASP A 164 -16.78 0.89 3.09
CA ASP A 164 -15.50 1.01 3.84
C ASP A 164 -14.39 1.70 3.05
N PHE A 165 -14.44 3.01 3.03
CA PHE A 165 -13.45 3.90 2.40
C PHE A 165 -12.25 4.23 3.32
N GLY A 166 -12.03 3.47 4.41
CA GLY A 166 -10.97 3.72 5.41
C GLY A 166 -9.54 3.58 4.86
N ALA A 167 -9.37 2.90 3.74
CA ALA A 167 -8.07 2.70 3.08
C ALA A 167 -7.76 3.73 1.98
N VAL A 168 -8.69 4.62 1.68
CA VAL A 168 -8.64 5.53 0.51
C VAL A 168 -7.44 6.46 0.53
N GLN A 169 -6.85 6.65 -0.64
CA GLN A 169 -5.72 7.55 -0.84
C GLN A 169 -6.00 8.58 -1.94
N ASP A 170 -5.64 9.84 -1.65
CA ASP A 170 -5.53 10.92 -2.62
C ASP A 170 -4.15 10.86 -3.31
N VAL A 171 -4.12 10.79 -4.62
CA VAL A 171 -2.88 10.65 -5.42
C VAL A 171 -1.89 11.80 -5.18
N TYR A 172 -2.38 13.00 -4.84
CA TYR A 172 -1.52 14.19 -4.65
C TYR A 172 -0.75 14.24 -3.32
N ARG A 173 -1.08 13.41 -2.31
CA ARG A 173 -0.44 13.48 -0.98
C ARG A 173 0.73 12.52 -0.75
N ASN A 174 1.04 11.65 -1.67
CA ASN A 174 2.16 10.69 -1.53
C ASN A 174 3.56 11.31 -1.46
N THR A 175 3.68 12.61 -1.73
CA THR A 175 4.99 13.26 -1.87
C THR A 175 5.54 13.90 -0.60
N VAL A 176 4.77 14.02 0.50
CA VAL A 176 5.16 14.91 1.62
C VAL A 176 5.42 14.19 2.94
N THR A 177 4.84 13.04 3.20
CA THR A 177 5.06 12.32 4.47
C THR A 177 5.61 10.92 4.21
N GLY A 178 6.90 10.75 4.38
CA GLY A 178 7.67 9.52 4.13
C GLY A 178 7.36 8.33 5.06
N GLY A 179 6.08 8.06 5.34
CA GLY A 179 5.60 6.91 6.09
C GLY A 179 4.67 6.08 5.21
N SER A 180 5.18 4.99 4.64
CA SER A 180 4.36 3.97 3.99
C SER A 180 3.36 3.40 4.98
N THR A 181 2.05 3.69 4.78
CA THR A 181 0.99 3.03 5.55
C THR A 181 0.68 1.71 4.86
N PHE A 182 0.96 0.64 5.55
CA PHE A 182 0.52 -0.70 5.16
C PHE A 182 -0.98 -0.79 5.41
N VAL A 183 -1.82 -0.64 4.37
CA VAL A 183 -3.28 -0.70 4.46
C VAL A 183 -3.80 -1.63 3.36
N GLY A 184 -4.58 -2.63 3.75
CA GLY A 184 -5.20 -3.61 2.87
C GLY A 184 -5.24 -4.99 3.50
N THR A 185 -5.95 -5.92 2.86
CA THR A 185 -6.15 -7.29 3.34
C THR A 185 -5.26 -8.25 2.55
N TYR A 186 -4.43 -9.03 3.28
CA TYR A 186 -3.54 -10.01 2.66
C TYR A 186 -4.30 -10.96 1.71
N GLY A 187 -3.74 -11.19 0.52
CA GLY A 187 -4.35 -11.96 -0.56
C GLY A 187 -5.13 -11.12 -1.58
N TYR A 188 -5.74 -9.99 -1.16
CA TYR A 188 -6.45 -9.06 -2.07
C TYR A 188 -5.62 -7.82 -2.41
N MET A 189 -4.57 -7.57 -1.65
CA MET A 189 -3.69 -6.42 -1.81
C MET A 189 -2.75 -6.61 -3.00
N ALA A 190 -2.69 -5.62 -3.88
CA ALA A 190 -1.77 -5.62 -5.01
C ALA A 190 -0.30 -5.49 -4.56
N PRO A 191 0.67 -6.12 -5.27
CA PRO A 191 2.08 -6.11 -4.87
C PRO A 191 2.67 -4.71 -4.62
N GLU A 192 2.32 -3.71 -5.43
CA GLU A 192 2.80 -2.34 -5.28
C GLU A 192 2.28 -1.64 -4.00
N GLN A 193 1.16 -2.08 -3.45
CA GLN A 193 0.62 -1.53 -2.20
C GLN A 193 1.52 -1.85 -1.00
N PHE A 194 2.26 -2.98 -1.03
CA PHE A 194 3.26 -3.30 -0.01
C PHE A 194 4.40 -2.29 0.03
N CYS A 195 4.65 -1.60 -1.10
CA CYS A 195 5.61 -0.51 -1.19
C CYS A 195 4.99 0.87 -0.97
N GLY A 196 3.69 0.95 -0.62
CA GLY A 196 2.96 2.21 -0.44
C GLY A 196 2.64 2.94 -1.76
N GLN A 197 2.72 2.26 -2.90
CA GLN A 197 2.55 2.82 -4.25
C GLN A 197 1.20 2.42 -4.84
N ALA A 198 0.10 2.65 -4.11
CA ALA A 198 -1.23 2.36 -4.63
C ALA A 198 -1.58 3.25 -5.84
N SER A 199 -2.25 2.67 -6.82
CA SER A 199 -2.73 3.32 -8.05
C SER A 199 -4.11 2.79 -8.43
N CYS A 200 -4.75 3.36 -9.45
CA CYS A 200 -6.00 2.82 -9.99
C CYS A 200 -5.89 1.34 -10.38
N ALA A 201 -4.71 0.90 -10.83
CA ALA A 201 -4.46 -0.51 -11.15
C ALA A 201 -4.45 -1.42 -9.91
N SER A 202 -4.24 -0.87 -8.71
CA SER A 202 -4.32 -1.64 -7.47
C SER A 202 -5.76 -2.07 -7.14
N ASP A 203 -6.76 -1.23 -7.41
CA ASP A 203 -8.17 -1.58 -7.25
C ASP A 203 -8.60 -2.65 -8.27
N ILE A 204 -8.05 -2.62 -9.48
CA ILE A 204 -8.28 -3.64 -10.52
C ILE A 204 -7.74 -5.00 -10.06
N TYR A 205 -6.55 -5.04 -9.44
CA TYR A 205 -6.01 -6.27 -8.85
C TYR A 205 -6.89 -6.80 -7.71
N GLY A 206 -7.31 -5.93 -6.79
CA GLY A 206 -8.22 -6.29 -5.70
C GLY A 206 -9.56 -6.86 -6.22
N LEU A 207 -10.08 -6.28 -7.31
CA LEU A 207 -11.24 -6.82 -8.01
C LEU A 207 -10.96 -8.24 -8.54
N GLY A 208 -9.88 -8.45 -9.30
CA GLY A 208 -9.51 -9.77 -9.82
C GLY A 208 -9.39 -10.82 -8.72
N ALA A 209 -8.71 -10.47 -7.61
CA ALA A 209 -8.55 -11.33 -6.44
C ALA A 209 -9.92 -11.66 -5.78
N THR A 210 -10.82 -10.67 -5.71
CA THR A 210 -12.19 -10.85 -5.20
C THR A 210 -13.00 -11.81 -6.07
N LEU A 211 -12.97 -11.63 -7.40
CA LEU A 211 -13.72 -12.50 -8.31
C LEU A 211 -13.18 -13.95 -8.27
N LEU A 212 -11.87 -14.10 -8.14
CA LEU A 212 -11.26 -15.42 -7.99
C LEU A 212 -11.70 -16.11 -6.69
N PHE A 213 -11.80 -15.36 -5.59
CA PHE A 213 -12.39 -15.87 -4.35
C PHE A 213 -13.84 -16.34 -4.55
N LEU A 214 -14.67 -15.58 -5.27
CA LEU A 214 -16.07 -15.94 -5.53
C LEU A 214 -16.20 -17.20 -6.39
N LEU A 215 -15.24 -17.46 -7.30
CA LEU A 215 -15.21 -18.65 -8.14
C LEU A 215 -14.67 -19.90 -7.42
N THR A 216 -13.74 -19.70 -6.47
CA THR A 216 -12.99 -20.81 -5.86
C THR A 216 -13.37 -21.09 -4.42
N HIS A 217 -13.99 -20.13 -3.72
CA HIS A 217 -14.23 -20.12 -2.28
C HIS A 217 -12.95 -20.26 -1.44
N HIS A 218 -11.78 -20.04 -2.05
CA HIS A 218 -10.47 -20.06 -1.38
C HIS A 218 -9.87 -18.67 -1.35
N SER A 219 -9.16 -18.36 -0.26
CA SER A 219 -8.40 -17.11 -0.17
C SER A 219 -7.38 -17.04 -1.32
N PRO A 220 -7.27 -15.91 -2.04
CA PRO A 220 -6.27 -15.76 -3.11
C PRO A 220 -4.84 -16.02 -2.64
N ALA A 221 -4.55 -15.84 -1.35
CA ALA A 221 -3.26 -16.16 -0.74
C ALA A 221 -2.94 -17.66 -0.67
N GLU A 222 -3.96 -18.53 -0.71
CA GLU A 222 -3.85 -19.99 -0.61
C GLU A 222 -3.79 -20.66 -1.98
N LEU A 223 -4.08 -19.90 -3.04
CA LEU A 223 -4.12 -20.43 -4.40
C LEU A 223 -2.70 -20.64 -4.98
N PRO A 224 -2.53 -21.59 -5.91
CA PRO A 224 -1.26 -21.84 -6.56
C PRO A 224 -0.72 -20.57 -7.25
N GLN A 225 0.54 -20.24 -6.97
CA GLN A 225 1.19 -19.05 -7.53
C GLN A 225 2.53 -19.42 -8.17
N THR A 226 2.81 -18.83 -9.31
CA THR A 226 4.11 -18.92 -9.97
C THR A 226 4.64 -17.51 -10.22
N ARG A 227 5.82 -17.18 -9.67
CA ARG A 227 6.45 -15.85 -9.79
C ARG A 227 5.52 -14.71 -9.32
N MET A 228 4.85 -14.91 -8.17
CA MET A 228 3.87 -13.99 -7.58
C MET A 228 2.58 -13.81 -8.41
N LYS A 229 2.36 -14.55 -9.48
CA LYS A 229 1.13 -14.56 -10.26
C LYS A 229 0.31 -15.79 -9.91
N ILE A 230 -0.98 -15.59 -9.62
CA ILE A 230 -1.93 -16.68 -9.37
C ILE A 230 -2.24 -17.38 -10.70
N ASP A 231 -2.22 -18.71 -10.71
CA ASP A 231 -2.59 -19.51 -11.88
C ASP A 231 -4.12 -19.71 -11.91
N VAL A 232 -4.81 -18.80 -12.61
CA VAL A 232 -6.27 -18.79 -12.72
C VAL A 232 -6.81 -20.08 -13.29
N ARG A 233 -6.13 -20.64 -14.29
CA ARG A 233 -6.60 -21.88 -14.98
C ARG A 233 -6.41 -23.13 -14.16
N ALA A 234 -5.43 -23.15 -13.27
CA ALA A 234 -5.27 -24.28 -12.34
C ALA A 234 -6.34 -24.29 -11.24
N CYS A 235 -6.99 -23.13 -10.97
CA CYS A 235 -7.91 -22.96 -9.85
C CYS A 235 -9.39 -22.96 -10.28
N THR A 236 -9.69 -22.67 -11.57
CA THR A 236 -11.07 -22.42 -12.02
C THR A 236 -11.39 -23.20 -13.29
N ASN A 237 -12.68 -23.47 -13.50
CA ASN A 237 -13.21 -24.04 -14.75
C ASN A 237 -14.16 -23.02 -15.40
N ILE A 238 -13.58 -21.98 -16.01
CA ILE A 238 -14.30 -20.88 -16.65
C ILE A 238 -13.90 -20.79 -18.12
N SER A 239 -14.59 -19.94 -18.91
CA SER A 239 -14.25 -19.69 -20.30
C SER A 239 -12.84 -19.16 -20.47
N THR A 240 -12.23 -19.45 -21.63
CA THR A 240 -10.87 -18.96 -21.94
C THR A 240 -10.81 -17.43 -21.95
N GLU A 241 -11.86 -16.79 -22.45
CA GLU A 241 -12.00 -15.34 -22.54
C GLU A 241 -11.97 -14.72 -21.15
N PHE A 242 -12.76 -15.23 -20.21
CA PHE A 242 -12.82 -14.71 -18.85
C PHE A 242 -11.55 -15.05 -18.05
N ALA A 243 -10.96 -16.23 -18.28
CA ALA A 243 -9.67 -16.59 -17.68
C ALA A 243 -8.55 -15.63 -18.14
N ASN A 244 -8.50 -15.27 -19.43
CA ASN A 244 -7.55 -14.28 -19.95
C ASN A 244 -7.74 -12.91 -19.31
N TRP A 245 -9.00 -12.48 -19.16
CA TRP A 245 -9.33 -11.21 -18.52
C TRP A 245 -8.91 -11.19 -17.04
N LEU A 246 -9.20 -12.27 -16.28
CA LEU A 246 -8.74 -12.41 -14.89
C LEU A 246 -7.21 -12.48 -14.78
N ASP A 247 -6.55 -13.22 -15.66
CA ASP A 247 -5.09 -13.27 -15.73
C ASP A 247 -4.47 -11.87 -15.87
N GLN A 248 -5.10 -11.01 -16.69
CA GLN A 248 -4.64 -9.64 -16.90
C GLN A 248 -4.92 -8.73 -15.69
N THR A 249 -6.05 -8.90 -15.00
CA THR A 249 -6.31 -8.14 -13.74
C THR A 249 -5.34 -8.48 -12.63
N LEU A 250 -4.88 -9.74 -12.58
CA LEU A 250 -4.02 -10.30 -11.55
C LEU A 250 -2.52 -10.24 -11.89
N GLU A 251 -2.12 -9.54 -12.96
CA GLU A 251 -0.70 -9.35 -13.25
C GLU A 251 0.00 -8.65 -12.08
N PRO A 252 1.15 -9.19 -11.60
CA PRO A 252 1.90 -8.58 -10.50
C PRO A 252 2.43 -7.19 -10.84
N ALA A 253 2.86 -6.98 -12.09
CA ALA A 253 3.36 -5.70 -12.57
C ALA A 253 2.19 -4.80 -13.03
N THR A 254 2.17 -3.56 -12.56
CA THR A 254 1.07 -2.61 -12.85
C THR A 254 0.96 -2.26 -14.33
N GLU A 255 2.08 -2.24 -15.04
CA GLU A 255 2.17 -1.97 -16.49
C GLU A 255 1.57 -3.08 -17.35
N ASP A 256 1.47 -4.29 -16.86
CA ASP A 256 0.91 -5.44 -17.58
C ASP A 256 -0.61 -5.61 -17.29
N ARG A 257 -1.15 -4.88 -16.30
CA ARG A 257 -2.59 -4.86 -16.01
C ARG A 257 -3.35 -3.95 -16.97
N PHE A 258 -4.67 -3.95 -16.84
CA PHE A 258 -5.49 -2.92 -17.50
C PHE A 258 -5.08 -1.53 -16.99
N SER A 259 -4.86 -0.60 -17.92
CA SER A 259 -4.42 0.76 -17.58
C SER A 259 -5.51 1.61 -16.93
N SER A 260 -6.78 1.19 -17.00
CA SER A 260 -7.90 1.83 -16.30
C SER A 260 -9.06 0.84 -16.11
N ALA A 261 -9.95 1.14 -15.12
CA ALA A 261 -11.17 0.39 -14.90
C ALA A 261 -12.10 0.41 -16.12
N ARG A 262 -12.10 1.50 -16.90
CA ARG A 262 -12.88 1.63 -18.12
C ARG A 262 -12.42 0.63 -19.20
N ILE A 263 -11.12 0.51 -19.41
CA ILE A 263 -10.57 -0.46 -20.37
C ILE A 263 -10.86 -1.90 -19.93
N ALA A 264 -10.75 -2.17 -18.64
CA ALA A 264 -11.10 -3.49 -18.08
C ALA A 264 -12.59 -3.82 -18.32
N LEU A 265 -13.49 -2.83 -18.14
CA LEU A 265 -14.92 -2.97 -18.39
C LEU A 265 -15.23 -3.21 -19.87
N GLU A 266 -14.69 -2.36 -20.76
CA GLU A 266 -14.89 -2.48 -22.23
C GLU A 266 -14.39 -3.83 -22.75
N THR A 267 -13.28 -4.34 -22.21
CA THR A 267 -12.76 -5.67 -22.57
C THR A 267 -13.67 -6.79 -22.07
N LEU A 268 -14.22 -6.66 -20.85
CA LEU A 268 -15.13 -7.66 -20.27
C LEU A 268 -16.48 -7.70 -21.00
N THR A 269 -16.97 -6.55 -21.51
CA THR A 269 -18.25 -6.46 -22.26
C THR A 269 -18.11 -6.85 -23.74
N GLY A 270 -16.88 -7.02 -24.24
CA GLY A 270 -16.63 -7.31 -25.65
C GLY A 270 -16.63 -6.07 -26.55
N ASP A 271 -16.70 -4.86 -26.00
CA ASP A 271 -16.64 -3.61 -26.75
C ASP A 271 -15.22 -3.32 -27.27
N ARG A 272 -14.21 -3.96 -26.64
CA ARG A 272 -12.85 -4.06 -27.14
C ARG A 272 -12.42 -5.53 -27.21
N PRO A 273 -11.81 -6.00 -28.32
CA PRO A 273 -11.23 -7.33 -28.34
C PRO A 273 -10.15 -7.40 -27.25
N SER A 274 -10.22 -8.45 -26.42
CA SER A 274 -9.14 -8.82 -25.51
C SER A 274 -7.86 -8.84 -26.33
N GLN A 275 -6.89 -7.98 -26.03
CA GLN A 275 -5.58 -8.09 -26.62
C GLN A 275 -5.00 -9.40 -26.08
N ASN A 276 -5.17 -10.47 -26.86
CA ASN A 276 -4.34 -11.66 -26.71
C ASN A 276 -2.91 -11.21 -26.96
N THR A 277 -2.27 -10.70 -25.92
CA THR A 277 -0.84 -10.59 -25.87
C THR A 277 -0.31 -12.03 -25.76
N THR A 278 -0.32 -12.73 -26.91
CA THR A 278 0.74 -13.66 -27.17
C THR A 278 2.00 -12.83 -26.92
N TYR A 279 2.69 -13.09 -25.84
CA TYR A 279 3.97 -12.51 -25.52
C TYR A 279 4.90 -12.73 -26.73
N SER A 280 4.83 -11.84 -27.69
CA SER A 280 5.88 -11.63 -28.66
C SER A 280 6.82 -10.63 -28.00
N PRO A 281 7.99 -11.09 -27.53
CA PRO A 281 8.92 -10.18 -26.89
C PRO A 281 9.34 -9.15 -27.92
N ILE A 282 8.90 -7.89 -27.71
CA ILE A 282 9.66 -6.72 -28.18
C ILE A 282 9.89 -6.62 -29.70
N ASN A 283 8.87 -6.75 -30.56
CA ASN A 283 9.10 -6.42 -31.96
C ASN A 283 8.32 -5.20 -32.49
N ASP A 284 7.23 -4.77 -31.85
CA ASP A 284 6.41 -3.68 -32.41
C ASP A 284 6.86 -2.26 -32.02
N TYR A 285 7.79 -2.11 -31.06
CA TYR A 285 8.41 -0.80 -30.76
C TYR A 285 9.59 -0.46 -31.68
N ILE A 286 10.06 -1.40 -32.49
CA ILE A 286 11.25 -1.22 -33.35
C ILE A 286 10.88 -0.73 -34.77
N THR A 287 9.63 -0.86 -35.19
CA THR A 287 9.24 -0.53 -36.59
C THR A 287 9.08 0.97 -36.85
N ASN A 288 9.06 1.83 -35.80
CA ASN A 288 8.89 3.26 -35.97
C ASN A 288 10.12 4.13 -35.62
N LEU A 289 11.27 3.51 -35.40
CA LEU A 289 12.54 4.24 -35.27
C LEU A 289 13.56 3.68 -36.26
N ASN A 290 13.51 4.20 -37.49
CA ASN A 290 14.64 4.11 -38.40
C ASN A 290 15.86 4.82 -37.83
N ILE A 291 16.74 4.08 -37.13
CA ILE A 291 18.11 4.51 -36.88
C ILE A 291 19.05 3.36 -37.25
N SER A 292 19.62 3.47 -38.41
CA SER A 292 20.81 2.75 -38.86
C SER A 292 22.02 3.22 -38.02
N GLY A 293 22.62 2.31 -37.26
CA GLY A 293 23.89 2.57 -36.56
C GLY A 293 24.17 1.56 -35.46
N GLY A 294 25.07 0.62 -35.73
CA GLY A 294 26.07 -0.08 -34.93
C GLY A 294 25.71 -0.54 -33.50
N LEU A 295 25.82 -1.85 -33.34
CA LEU A 295 25.84 -2.66 -32.15
C LEU A 295 26.57 -2.03 -30.93
N GLU A 296 25.81 -1.75 -29.87
CA GLU A 296 26.17 -2.07 -28.49
C GLU A 296 24.91 -1.92 -27.64
N ASN A 297 24.29 -3.08 -27.30
CA ASN A 297 22.98 -3.13 -26.62
C ASN A 297 23.12 -3.01 -25.07
N THR A 298 23.39 -1.83 -24.57
CA THR A 298 23.11 -1.49 -23.15
C THR A 298 21.87 -0.62 -23.09
N ARG A 299 20.71 -1.21 -22.77
CA ARG A 299 19.48 -0.43 -22.52
C ARG A 299 19.51 0.15 -21.10
N LYS A 300 19.65 1.46 -21.02
CA LYS A 300 19.40 2.22 -19.78
C LYS A 300 17.89 2.40 -19.64
N LEU A 301 17.27 1.60 -18.78
CA LEU A 301 15.89 1.77 -18.37
C LEU A 301 15.85 2.68 -17.15
N LYS A 302 15.28 3.86 -17.31
CA LYS A 302 15.05 4.79 -16.20
C LYS A 302 13.58 4.69 -15.81
N PRO A 303 13.23 4.19 -14.59
CA PRO A 303 11.86 4.27 -14.11
C PRO A 303 11.41 5.73 -14.03
N LEU A 304 10.19 6.02 -14.49
CA LEU A 304 9.60 7.36 -14.42
C LEU A 304 9.63 7.83 -12.95
N ASP A 305 10.18 9.04 -12.72
CA ASP A 305 10.30 9.71 -11.42
C ASP A 305 11.27 9.13 -10.38
N THR A 306 12.14 8.18 -10.71
CA THR A 306 13.18 7.73 -9.80
C THR A 306 14.56 8.21 -10.24
N ARG A 307 15.44 8.51 -9.26
CA ARG A 307 16.86 8.79 -9.52
C ARG A 307 17.67 7.50 -9.73
N ILE A 308 17.05 6.34 -9.57
CA ILE A 308 17.67 5.03 -9.73
C ILE A 308 17.92 4.82 -11.22
N GLN A 309 19.16 4.52 -11.58
CA GLN A 309 19.54 4.11 -12.92
C GLN A 309 19.61 2.58 -12.96
N MET A 310 18.91 1.98 -13.90
CA MET A 310 18.91 0.53 -14.11
C MET A 310 19.52 0.23 -15.48
N GLU A 311 20.50 -0.62 -15.49
CA GLU A 311 21.15 -1.13 -16.71
C GLU A 311 20.96 -2.65 -16.75
N ARG A 312 20.38 -3.15 -17.85
CA ARG A 312 20.15 -4.57 -18.07
C ARG A 312 20.95 -5.02 -19.28
N THR A 313 21.80 -6.03 -19.08
CA THR A 313 22.42 -6.81 -20.13
C THR A 313 21.79 -8.20 -20.16
N SER A 314 22.08 -9.02 -21.17
CA SER A 314 21.57 -10.40 -21.29
C SER A 314 21.85 -11.28 -20.06
N GLU A 315 22.89 -10.96 -19.29
CA GLU A 315 23.37 -11.79 -18.17
C GLU A 315 23.41 -11.08 -16.82
N ARG A 316 23.27 -9.75 -16.80
CA ARG A 316 23.44 -8.94 -15.57
C ARG A 316 22.45 -7.80 -15.50
N LEU A 317 21.92 -7.57 -14.29
CA LEU A 317 21.10 -6.44 -13.93
C LEU A 317 21.86 -5.56 -12.92
N THR A 318 22.02 -4.29 -13.23
CA THR A 318 22.76 -3.33 -12.41
C THR A 318 21.84 -2.18 -12.01
N PHE A 319 21.73 -1.93 -10.71
CA PHE A 319 21.03 -0.78 -10.14
C PHE A 319 22.03 0.19 -9.55
N LYS A 320 21.97 1.44 -9.95
CA LYS A 320 22.72 2.53 -9.36
C LYS A 320 21.79 3.45 -8.60
N ILE A 321 21.90 3.46 -7.28
CA ILE A 321 21.15 4.32 -6.39
C ILE A 321 22.03 5.55 -6.10
N PRO A 322 21.67 6.74 -6.63
CA PRO A 322 22.44 7.95 -6.40
C PRO A 322 22.25 8.45 -4.97
N SER A 323 23.14 9.34 -4.53
CA SER A 323 23.05 10.02 -3.24
C SER A 323 21.72 10.75 -3.05
N LEU A 324 21.33 10.95 -1.79
CA LEU A 324 20.14 11.75 -1.43
C LEU A 324 20.27 13.21 -1.86
N GLY A 325 21.53 13.71 -2.01
CA GLY A 325 21.82 15.10 -2.40
C GLY A 325 21.34 16.11 -1.36
N TYR A 326 21.12 17.35 -1.79
CA TYR A 326 20.70 18.47 -0.92
C TYR A 326 19.21 18.44 -0.58
N ARG A 327 18.72 17.37 0.05
CA ARG A 327 17.35 17.30 0.55
C ARG A 327 17.26 17.80 1.99
N PRO A 328 16.09 18.31 2.46
CA PRO A 328 15.94 18.77 3.85
C PRO A 328 16.37 17.73 4.90
N ILE A 329 16.09 16.45 4.65
CA ILE A 329 16.46 15.35 5.56
C ILE A 329 17.97 15.18 5.73
N THR A 330 18.78 15.49 4.71
CA THR A 330 20.24 15.38 4.81
C THR A 330 20.82 16.44 5.76
N TRP A 331 20.17 17.61 5.84
CA TRP A 331 20.57 18.68 6.75
C TRP A 331 20.34 18.34 8.23
N VAL A 332 19.43 17.41 8.54
CA VAL A 332 19.20 16.96 9.91
C VAL A 332 20.48 16.40 10.52
N PHE A 333 21.23 15.59 9.76
CA PHE A 333 22.50 15.04 10.23
C PHE A 333 23.58 16.12 10.38
N GLY A 334 23.60 17.11 9.50
CA GLY A 334 24.53 18.24 9.60
C GLY A 334 24.23 19.11 10.82
N VAL A 335 22.97 19.44 11.07
CA VAL A 335 22.53 20.23 12.23
C VAL A 335 22.80 19.48 13.54
N LEU A 336 22.52 18.17 13.58
CA LEU A 336 22.83 17.32 14.75
C LEU A 336 24.32 17.27 15.04
N ALA A 337 25.16 17.04 14.02
CA ALA A 337 26.62 17.03 14.19
C ALA A 337 27.13 18.38 14.70
N GLY A 338 26.68 19.48 14.10
CA GLY A 338 27.03 20.86 14.50
C GLY A 338 26.56 21.18 15.92
N GLY A 339 25.31 20.83 16.27
CA GLY A 339 24.76 21.05 17.60
C GLY A 339 25.50 20.27 18.70
N ILE A 340 25.82 19.00 18.44
CA ILE A 340 26.60 18.16 19.35
C ILE A 340 28.00 18.76 19.53
N TYR A 341 28.68 19.13 18.43
CA TYR A 341 30.00 19.75 18.48
C TYR A 341 29.99 21.08 19.25
N TRP A 342 29.02 21.96 19.01
CA TRP A 342 28.85 23.22 19.70
C TRP A 342 28.61 23.03 21.20
N GLY A 343 27.73 22.06 21.57
CA GLY A 343 27.49 21.70 22.97
C GLY A 343 28.76 21.20 23.67
N LEU A 344 29.56 20.34 23.01
CA LEU A 344 30.83 19.85 23.50
C LEU A 344 31.83 21.01 23.72
N ALA A 345 31.99 21.89 22.73
CA ALA A 345 32.89 23.02 22.80
C ALA A 345 32.52 24.03 23.89
N LYS A 346 31.20 24.30 24.07
CA LYS A 346 30.73 25.36 24.99
C LYS A 346 30.53 24.86 26.42
N PHE A 347 30.07 23.62 26.62
CA PHE A 347 29.63 23.14 27.92
C PHE A 347 30.57 22.10 28.54
N ILE A 348 31.36 21.37 27.79
CA ILE A 348 32.20 20.29 28.30
C ILE A 348 33.69 20.65 28.32
N LEU A 349 34.22 21.16 27.21
CA LEU A 349 35.63 21.52 27.11
C LEU A 349 36.15 22.49 28.18
N PRO A 350 35.42 23.54 28.61
CA PRO A 350 35.92 24.46 29.64
C PRO A 350 36.12 23.80 31.01
N TYR A 351 35.34 22.76 31.33
CA TYR A 351 35.41 22.07 32.63
C TYR A 351 36.53 21.02 32.66
N LEU A 352 37.11 20.61 31.53
CA LEU A 352 38.28 19.72 31.52
C LEU A 352 39.53 20.34 32.09
N ASN A 353 39.58 21.67 32.21
CA ASN A 353 40.76 22.40 32.75
C ASN A 353 40.66 22.70 34.26
N THR A 354 39.62 22.27 34.94
CA THR A 354 39.45 22.52 36.40
C THR A 354 39.89 21.35 37.28
N TRP A 355 40.67 21.65 38.29
CA TRP A 355 41.53 20.89 39.19
C TRP A 355 40.96 19.71 39.99
N ARG A 356 40.23 18.72 39.47
CA ARG A 356 39.94 17.47 40.22
C ARG A 356 40.11 16.24 39.32
N ILE A 357 41.16 15.46 39.58
CA ILE A 357 41.60 14.31 38.78
C ILE A 357 40.51 13.22 38.59
N LEU A 358 39.70 12.92 39.58
CA LEU A 358 38.67 11.88 39.49
C LEU A 358 37.45 12.31 38.62
N SER A 359 37.11 13.60 38.62
CA SER A 359 36.05 14.13 37.75
C SER A 359 36.50 14.31 36.30
N GLN A 360 37.78 14.47 36.08
CA GLN A 360 38.37 14.64 34.74
C GLN A 360 38.32 13.36 33.90
N VAL A 361 38.49 12.16 34.51
CA VAL A 361 38.42 10.89 33.79
C VAL A 361 37.03 10.62 33.30
N GLY A 362 35.99 10.86 34.12
CA GLY A 362 34.61 10.72 33.75
C GLY A 362 34.18 11.74 32.69
N LEU A 363 34.56 13.02 32.87
CA LEU A 363 34.23 14.08 31.93
C LEU A 363 34.96 13.91 30.58
N GLY A 364 36.21 13.43 30.60
CA GLY A 364 36.98 13.08 29.43
C GLY A 364 36.37 11.95 28.64
N PHE A 365 35.87 10.89 29.31
CA PHE A 365 35.14 9.80 28.67
C PHE A 365 33.86 10.28 28.01
N VAL A 366 33.05 11.10 28.69
CA VAL A 366 31.84 11.68 28.12
C VAL A 366 32.16 12.54 26.91
N ALA A 367 33.18 13.39 26.98
CA ALA A 367 33.63 14.21 25.85
C ALA A 367 34.09 13.37 24.65
N PHE A 368 34.78 12.25 24.90
CA PHE A 368 35.20 11.30 23.87
C PHE A 368 33.99 10.64 23.20
N VAL A 369 33.00 10.13 23.96
CA VAL A 369 31.81 9.49 23.41
C VAL A 369 30.98 10.50 22.60
N VAL A 370 30.77 11.71 23.10
CA VAL A 370 30.02 12.76 22.39
C VAL A 370 30.76 13.19 21.13
N GLY A 371 32.07 13.29 21.18
CA GLY A 371 32.90 13.57 20.00
C GLY A 371 32.79 12.48 18.93
N LEU A 372 32.80 11.21 19.32
CA LEU A 372 32.60 10.08 18.44
C LEU A 372 31.22 10.08 17.77
N MET A 373 30.17 10.38 18.54
CA MET A 373 28.83 10.53 17.99
C MET A 373 28.71 11.69 16.97
N SER A 374 29.34 12.82 17.28
CA SER A 374 29.36 13.96 16.36
C SER A 374 30.11 13.61 15.05
N LEU A 375 31.23 12.91 15.14
CA LEU A 375 31.96 12.43 13.97
C LEU A 375 31.14 11.46 13.14
N MET A 376 30.45 10.51 13.79
CA MET A 376 29.57 9.56 13.10
C MET A 376 28.42 10.27 12.37
N CYS A 377 27.77 11.25 12.99
CA CYS A 377 26.74 12.05 12.34
C CYS A 377 27.30 12.85 11.14
N ALA A 378 28.50 13.41 11.25
CA ALA A 378 29.15 14.11 10.17
C ALA A 378 29.48 13.18 8.99
N LEU A 379 29.98 11.98 9.26
CA LEU A 379 30.26 10.96 8.23
C LEU A 379 28.99 10.50 7.53
N LEU A 380 27.89 10.28 8.28
CA LEU A 380 26.57 9.95 7.71
C LEU A 380 26.04 11.08 6.84
N PHE A 381 26.22 12.34 7.26
CA PHE A 381 25.84 13.51 6.46
C PHE A 381 26.60 13.57 5.13
N VAL A 382 27.93 13.41 5.17
CA VAL A 382 28.78 13.37 3.97
C VAL A 382 28.38 12.21 3.06
N TYR A 383 28.14 11.02 3.63
CA TYR A 383 27.68 9.86 2.86
C TYR A 383 26.33 10.10 2.20
N ALA A 384 25.37 10.68 2.93
CA ALA A 384 24.04 11.00 2.40
C ALA A 384 24.09 12.01 1.25
N LEU A 385 25.05 12.97 1.27
CA LEU A 385 25.23 13.96 0.21
C LEU A 385 25.82 13.39 -1.08
N ILE A 386 26.80 12.50 -0.97
CA ILE A 386 27.64 12.09 -2.11
C ILE A 386 27.82 10.58 -2.27
N GLY A 387 27.38 9.78 -1.29
CA GLY A 387 27.47 8.34 -1.36
C GLY A 387 26.51 7.72 -2.39
N ASN A 388 26.99 6.74 -3.17
CA ASN A 388 26.19 6.00 -4.13
C ASN A 388 26.23 4.52 -3.78
N VAL A 389 25.13 3.80 -4.01
CA VAL A 389 25.04 2.36 -3.88
C VAL A 389 24.90 1.75 -5.27
N LEU A 390 25.74 0.77 -5.57
CA LEU A 390 25.69 -0.02 -6.80
C LEU A 390 25.28 -1.45 -6.43
N ILE A 391 24.19 -1.94 -7.00
CA ILE A 391 23.72 -3.31 -6.83
C ILE A 391 23.81 -4.00 -8.17
N GLU A 392 24.61 -5.06 -8.22
CA GLU A 392 24.74 -5.92 -9.41
C GLU A 392 24.14 -7.28 -9.10
N MET A 393 23.29 -7.77 -9.98
CA MET A 393 22.67 -9.10 -9.89
C MET A 393 22.98 -9.87 -11.18
N ASP A 394 23.40 -11.10 -11.05
CA ASP A 394 23.45 -12.08 -12.12
C ASP A 394 22.54 -13.28 -11.78
N ARG A 395 22.54 -14.33 -12.61
CA ARG A 395 21.61 -15.46 -12.41
C ARG A 395 21.84 -16.25 -11.12
N GLN A 396 22.96 -16.11 -10.46
CA GLN A 396 23.35 -16.90 -9.30
C GLN A 396 23.83 -16.07 -8.12
N THR A 397 24.30 -14.85 -8.35
CA THR A 397 24.89 -14.02 -7.30
C THR A 397 24.38 -12.60 -7.33
N PHE A 398 24.39 -11.94 -6.17
CA PHE A 398 24.24 -10.51 -6.07
C PHE A 398 25.46 -9.88 -5.40
N ARG A 399 25.74 -8.62 -5.76
CA ARG A 399 26.84 -7.82 -5.19
C ARG A 399 26.32 -6.44 -4.87
N ILE A 400 26.59 -5.97 -3.66
CA ILE A 400 26.29 -4.61 -3.23
C ILE A 400 27.62 -3.91 -3.00
N ALA A 401 27.82 -2.76 -3.61
CA ALA A 401 29.02 -1.95 -3.42
C ALA A 401 28.65 -0.51 -3.04
N TRP A 402 29.26 0.00 -2.01
CA TRP A 402 29.12 1.37 -1.54
C TRP A 402 30.27 2.21 -2.07
N HIS A 403 29.95 3.36 -2.66
CA HIS A 403 30.93 4.29 -3.22
C HIS A 403 30.77 5.67 -2.59
N LEU A 404 31.91 6.30 -2.27
CA LEU A 404 32.01 7.67 -1.83
C LEU A 404 33.04 8.37 -2.72
N PHE A 405 32.66 9.51 -3.35
CA PHE A 405 33.48 10.21 -4.35
C PHE A 405 34.00 9.30 -5.49
N GLY A 406 33.21 8.29 -5.88
CA GLY A 406 33.63 7.33 -6.90
C GLY A 406 34.58 6.23 -6.41
N ILE A 407 35.05 6.28 -5.16
CA ILE A 407 35.90 5.29 -4.55
C ILE A 407 35.05 4.27 -3.82
N ARG A 408 35.31 2.97 -4.02
CA ARG A 408 34.64 1.88 -3.32
C ARG A 408 35.08 1.83 -1.86
N ILE A 409 34.12 1.99 -0.92
CA ILE A 409 34.35 1.94 0.52
C ILE A 409 33.89 0.64 1.17
N GLY A 410 33.02 -0.12 0.52
CA GLY A 410 32.53 -1.40 1.03
C GLY A 410 31.97 -2.27 -0.08
N ARG A 411 31.92 -3.61 0.18
CA ARG A 411 31.35 -4.59 -0.74
C ARG A 411 30.77 -5.76 0.03
N GLU A 412 29.56 -6.17 -0.34
CA GLU A 412 28.96 -7.44 0.07
C GLU A 412 28.64 -8.30 -1.15
N ARG A 413 28.70 -9.62 -0.96
CA ARG A 413 28.41 -10.61 -2.00
C ARG A 413 27.55 -11.72 -1.41
N GLY A 414 26.46 -12.08 -2.07
CA GLY A 414 25.61 -13.21 -1.70
C GLY A 414 25.29 -14.08 -2.90
N VAL A 415 24.82 -15.31 -2.63
CA VAL A 415 24.38 -16.26 -3.66
C VAL A 415 22.86 -16.26 -3.67
N LEU A 416 22.26 -16.16 -4.86
CA LEU A 416 20.83 -16.33 -5.05
C LEU A 416 20.54 -17.84 -5.09
N VAL A 417 19.99 -18.38 -3.99
CA VAL A 417 19.59 -19.80 -3.92
C VAL A 417 18.22 -19.93 -4.61
N PRO A 418 18.04 -20.82 -5.61
CA PRO A 418 16.73 -21.13 -6.15
C PRO A 418 15.84 -21.75 -5.08
N SER A 419 14.58 -21.38 -5.01
CA SER A 419 13.59 -21.71 -3.96
C SER A 419 13.14 -23.18 -3.86
N SER A 420 13.94 -24.14 -4.30
CA SER A 420 13.65 -25.58 -4.17
C SER A 420 14.36 -26.30 -3.01
N GLU A 421 15.18 -25.61 -2.21
CA GLU A 421 15.81 -26.18 -1.02
C GLU A 421 15.71 -25.21 0.16
N THR A 422 14.54 -25.16 0.79
CA THR A 422 14.37 -24.44 2.05
C THR A 422 14.57 -25.40 3.20
N GLN A 423 15.78 -25.48 3.76
CA GLN A 423 16.02 -25.60 5.22
C GLN A 423 17.52 -25.51 5.52
N LYS A 424 17.86 -24.51 6.35
CA LYS A 424 19.16 -24.19 6.95
C LYS A 424 20.03 -23.20 6.16
N GLY A 425 19.67 -21.91 6.25
CA GLY A 425 20.58 -20.81 5.96
C GLY A 425 21.39 -20.47 7.21
N ILE A 426 22.69 -20.67 7.14
CA ILE A 426 23.65 -20.10 8.06
C ILE A 426 24.22 -18.87 7.35
N PHE A 427 24.01 -17.69 7.94
CA PHE A 427 24.75 -16.49 7.57
C PHE A 427 26.17 -16.63 8.11
N GLU A 428 27.14 -16.88 7.26
CA GLU A 428 28.55 -16.64 7.58
C GLU A 428 28.94 -15.28 7.01
N ALA A 429 29.15 -14.32 7.90
CA ALA A 429 29.88 -13.10 7.62
C ALA A 429 31.38 -13.37 7.66
N SER A 430 32.05 -13.09 6.58
CA SER A 430 33.51 -12.98 6.53
C SER A 430 33.94 -11.66 5.91
#